data_88bf69acfb2040062810fe2cc849923c
#
_entry.id   88bf69acfb2040062810fe2cc849923c
#
_cell.length_a   1.000
_cell.length_b   1.000
_cell.length_c   1.000
_cell.angle_alpha   90.00
_cell.angle_beta   90.00
_cell.angle_gamma   90.00
#
_symmetry.space_group_name_H-M   'P 1'
#
loop_
_entity.id
_entity.type
_entity.pdbx_description
1 polymer ?
#
loop_
_entity_poly.entity_id
_entity_poly.type
_entity_poly.pdbx_seq_one_letter_code
_entity_poly.pdbx_strand_id
1 'polypeptide(L)'
;DADEAVKDIQDGMTIMLGGFGLCGIPENSIAALVRKGVKNLTCISNNAGVDDFGIGLMLQKKQVKKMVSSYVGENAEFERQLLSGELEVELIPQGTLATRCMATGYGMPVIYTPAGVGTEVAEGKETRRFSMYGEEKEYLMERAFESDYAIVKAWKGDNHGNLIFRATSRNFNPLMAMAGKITIAEVEELVELGS
;
A
#
# COMPACT_ATOMS: atom_id res chain seq x y z
N ASP A 1 1.90 -17.40 -13.61
CA ASP A 1 0.59 -16.76 -13.51
C ASP A 1 0.37 -16.17 -12.11
N ALA A 2 -0.76 -15.52 -11.89
CA ALA A 2 -1.02 -14.82 -10.64
C ALA A 2 -1.21 -15.78 -9.45
N ASP A 3 -1.80 -16.94 -9.65
CA ASP A 3 -2.00 -17.91 -8.58
C ASP A 3 -0.66 -18.48 -8.07
N GLU A 4 0.26 -18.76 -8.98
CA GLU A 4 1.62 -19.16 -8.63
C GLU A 4 2.39 -18.03 -7.93
N ALA A 5 2.23 -16.79 -8.36
CA ALA A 5 2.93 -15.64 -7.77
C ALA A 5 2.51 -15.40 -6.30
N VAL A 6 1.25 -15.64 -5.94
CA VAL A 6 0.76 -15.41 -4.57
C VAL A 6 0.78 -16.67 -3.69
N LYS A 7 1.30 -17.79 -4.18
CA LYS A 7 1.21 -19.10 -3.49
C LYS A 7 1.79 -19.11 -2.07
N ASP A 8 2.83 -18.33 -1.83
CA ASP A 8 3.54 -18.29 -0.55
C ASP A 8 2.99 -17.25 0.44
N ILE A 9 2.00 -16.45 0.03
CA ILE A 9 1.33 -15.50 0.92
C ILE A 9 0.45 -16.30 1.88
N GLN A 10 0.58 -16.04 3.19
CA GLN A 10 -0.09 -16.76 4.27
C GLN A 10 -0.97 -15.83 5.09
N ASP A 11 -1.82 -16.42 5.92
CA ASP A 11 -2.66 -15.71 6.87
C ASP A 11 -1.84 -14.81 7.79
N GLY A 12 -2.36 -13.63 8.07
CA GLY A 12 -1.74 -12.66 8.98
C GLY A 12 -0.62 -11.82 8.40
N MET A 13 -0.19 -12.08 7.17
CA MET A 13 0.87 -11.31 6.52
C MET A 13 0.45 -9.86 6.24
N THR A 14 1.46 -8.98 6.20
CA THR A 14 1.31 -7.59 5.76
C THR A 14 1.65 -7.48 4.28
N ILE A 15 0.74 -6.92 3.49
CA ILE A 15 0.91 -6.73 2.05
C ILE A 15 0.66 -5.28 1.65
N MET A 16 1.52 -4.73 0.81
CA MET A 16 1.31 -3.47 0.10
C MET A 16 0.63 -3.75 -1.23
N LEU A 17 -0.38 -2.98 -1.56
CA LEU A 17 -1.13 -3.09 -2.81
C LEU A 17 -1.07 -1.75 -3.55
N GLY A 18 -0.41 -1.75 -4.70
CA GLY A 18 -0.27 -0.57 -5.55
C GLY A 18 -1.60 -0.09 -6.11
N GLY A 19 -1.60 1.11 -6.65
CA GLY A 19 -2.77 1.75 -7.24
C GLY A 19 -3.16 3.06 -6.57
N PHE A 20 -4.02 3.80 -7.26
CA PHE A 20 -4.63 5.04 -6.79
C PHE A 20 -6.04 5.13 -7.36
N GLY A 21 -7.05 5.23 -6.51
CA GLY A 21 -8.43 5.05 -6.94
C GLY A 21 -8.58 3.68 -7.60
N LEU A 22 -9.00 3.66 -8.83
CA LEU A 22 -9.12 2.44 -9.64
C LEU A 22 -8.02 2.31 -10.71
N CYS A 23 -6.99 3.16 -10.69
CA CYS A 23 -5.90 3.15 -11.66
C CYS A 23 -4.69 2.38 -11.15
N GLY A 24 -4.10 1.55 -12.01
CA GLY A 24 -2.87 0.81 -11.69
C GLY A 24 -3.05 -0.26 -10.63
N ILE A 25 -4.20 -0.89 -10.59
CA ILE A 25 -4.56 -1.96 -9.64
C ILE A 25 -4.04 -3.30 -10.17
N PRO A 26 -3.35 -4.11 -9.35
CA PRO A 26 -2.93 -5.47 -9.71
C PRO A 26 -4.12 -6.44 -9.61
N GLU A 27 -5.04 -6.35 -10.54
CA GLU A 27 -6.37 -7.02 -10.51
C GLU A 27 -6.28 -8.54 -10.50
N ASN A 28 -5.39 -9.11 -11.32
CA ASN A 28 -5.25 -10.56 -11.40
C ASN A 28 -4.64 -11.15 -10.11
N SER A 29 -3.69 -10.43 -9.52
CA SER A 29 -3.07 -10.83 -8.25
C SER A 29 -4.06 -10.72 -7.09
N ILE A 30 -4.90 -9.69 -7.06
CA ILE A 30 -5.99 -9.58 -6.08
C ILE A 30 -7.01 -10.70 -6.26
N ALA A 31 -7.41 -11.00 -7.50
CA ALA A 31 -8.31 -12.11 -7.78
C ALA A 31 -7.72 -13.47 -7.35
N ALA A 32 -6.41 -13.66 -7.53
CA ALA A 32 -5.70 -14.85 -7.06
C ALA A 32 -5.72 -14.96 -5.53
N LEU A 33 -5.48 -13.85 -4.80
CA LEU A 33 -5.61 -13.82 -3.33
C LEU A 33 -7.04 -14.13 -2.87
N VAL A 34 -8.04 -13.65 -3.60
CA VAL A 34 -9.45 -13.98 -3.32
C VAL A 34 -9.70 -15.46 -3.46
N ARG A 35 -9.22 -16.10 -4.54
CA ARG A 35 -9.34 -17.56 -4.75
C ARG A 35 -8.59 -18.36 -3.69
N LYS A 36 -7.38 -17.92 -3.36
CA LYS A 36 -6.54 -18.55 -2.34
C LYS A 36 -7.20 -18.57 -0.95
N GLY A 37 -7.96 -17.54 -0.63
CA GLY A 37 -8.76 -17.46 0.58
C GLY A 37 -7.97 -17.18 1.86
N VAL A 38 -6.74 -16.66 1.78
CA VAL A 38 -5.95 -16.21 2.95
C VAL A 38 -6.70 -15.20 3.78
N LYS A 39 -6.46 -15.18 5.08
CA LYS A 39 -7.21 -14.40 6.06
C LYS A 39 -6.31 -13.53 6.93
N ASN A 40 -6.93 -12.61 7.66
CA ASN A 40 -6.27 -11.77 8.66
C ASN A 40 -5.13 -10.91 8.09
N LEU A 41 -5.20 -10.54 6.82
CA LEU A 41 -4.18 -9.72 6.18
C LEU A 41 -4.20 -8.28 6.70
N THR A 42 -3.02 -7.68 6.83
CA THR A 42 -2.87 -6.23 6.93
C THR A 42 -2.57 -5.69 5.54
N CYS A 43 -3.46 -4.86 5.01
CA CYS A 43 -3.31 -4.26 3.69
C CYS A 43 -2.88 -2.79 3.81
N ILE A 44 -1.77 -2.43 3.17
CA ILE A 44 -1.28 -1.05 3.04
C ILE A 44 -1.54 -0.61 1.60
N SER A 45 -2.43 0.34 1.41
CA SER A 45 -2.76 0.87 0.09
C SER A 45 -3.33 2.27 0.20
N ASN A 46 -3.22 3.07 -0.87
CA ASN A 46 -3.79 4.43 -0.86
C ASN A 46 -5.31 4.41 -0.64
N ASN A 47 -6.02 3.45 -1.25
CA ASN A 47 -7.47 3.30 -1.20
C ASN A 47 -7.86 1.87 -0.81
N ALA A 48 -9.13 1.70 -0.46
CA ALA A 48 -9.73 0.38 -0.19
C ALA A 48 -10.48 -0.23 -1.41
N GLY A 49 -10.29 0.33 -2.61
CA GLY A 49 -11.08 -0.01 -3.79
C GLY A 49 -12.52 0.45 -3.67
N VAL A 50 -13.39 -0.13 -4.49
CA VAL A 50 -14.85 -0.05 -4.39
C VAL A 50 -15.41 -1.43 -4.09
N ASP A 51 -16.70 -1.57 -3.83
CA ASP A 51 -17.27 -2.83 -3.36
C ASP A 51 -16.96 -4.04 -4.25
N ASP A 52 -16.96 -3.87 -5.57
CA ASP A 52 -16.82 -4.93 -6.57
C ASP A 52 -15.50 -4.89 -7.36
N PHE A 53 -14.51 -4.10 -6.92
CA PHE A 53 -13.23 -3.97 -7.60
C PHE A 53 -12.07 -3.68 -6.65
N GLY A 54 -10.88 -4.20 -7.00
CA GLY A 54 -9.68 -4.01 -6.21
C GLY A 54 -9.76 -4.69 -4.83
N ILE A 55 -9.28 -4.02 -3.80
CA ILE A 55 -9.28 -4.53 -2.41
C ILE A 55 -10.69 -4.78 -1.90
N GLY A 56 -11.72 -4.12 -2.45
CA GLY A 56 -13.12 -4.37 -2.10
C GLY A 56 -13.50 -5.84 -2.21
N LEU A 57 -12.99 -6.56 -3.21
CA LEU A 57 -13.21 -8.01 -3.36
C LEU A 57 -12.68 -8.82 -2.17
N MET A 58 -11.53 -8.42 -1.62
CA MET A 58 -10.94 -9.07 -0.45
C MET A 58 -11.72 -8.72 0.84
N LEU A 59 -12.22 -7.49 0.94
CA LEU A 59 -13.08 -7.06 2.04
C LEU A 59 -14.39 -7.86 2.09
N GLN A 60 -15.06 -8.04 0.94
CA GLN A 60 -16.26 -8.88 0.83
C GLN A 60 -16.02 -10.33 1.32
N LYS A 61 -14.82 -10.85 1.14
CA LYS A 61 -14.43 -12.20 1.60
C LYS A 61 -13.87 -12.21 3.02
N LYS A 62 -13.88 -11.07 3.72
CA LYS A 62 -13.33 -10.92 5.08
C LYS A 62 -11.89 -11.43 5.19
N GLN A 63 -11.08 -11.13 4.19
CA GLN A 63 -9.66 -11.50 4.14
C GLN A 63 -8.77 -10.47 4.82
N VAL A 64 -9.24 -9.23 4.94
CA VAL A 64 -8.49 -8.10 5.50
C VAL A 64 -8.90 -7.90 6.96
N LYS A 65 -7.93 -7.95 7.86
CA LYS A 65 -8.09 -7.64 9.29
C LYS A 65 -7.82 -6.16 9.56
N LYS A 66 -6.79 -5.61 8.92
CA LYS A 66 -6.39 -4.22 9.10
C LYS A 66 -6.14 -3.55 7.75
N MET A 67 -6.65 -2.34 7.60
CA MET A 67 -6.38 -1.46 6.47
C MET A 67 -5.58 -0.25 6.90
N VAL A 68 -4.44 0.00 6.26
CA VAL A 68 -3.64 1.23 6.41
C VAL A 68 -3.78 2.02 5.12
N SER A 69 -4.42 3.18 5.17
CA SER A 69 -4.86 3.90 3.97
C SER A 69 -4.90 5.41 4.19
N SER A 70 -4.94 6.17 3.10
CA SER A 70 -5.13 7.61 3.15
C SER A 70 -6.56 8.05 2.78
N TYR A 71 -7.31 7.19 2.11
CA TYR A 71 -8.69 7.43 1.69
C TYR A 71 -9.47 6.12 1.60
N VAL A 72 -10.67 6.12 2.14
CA VAL A 72 -11.49 4.90 2.28
C VAL A 72 -12.95 5.10 1.86
N GLY A 73 -13.29 6.20 1.21
CA GLY A 73 -14.63 6.44 0.66
C GLY A 73 -15.00 5.51 -0.50
N GLU A 74 -16.27 5.50 -0.86
CA GLU A 74 -16.84 4.78 -2.01
C GLU A 74 -16.84 3.24 -1.90
N ASN A 75 -16.73 2.70 -0.66
CA ASN A 75 -16.81 1.27 -0.41
C ASN A 75 -17.73 1.00 0.78
N ALA A 76 -18.94 0.55 0.51
CA ALA A 76 -19.99 0.33 1.53
C ALA A 76 -19.63 -0.83 2.47
N GLU A 77 -19.02 -1.90 1.95
CA GLU A 77 -18.60 -3.03 2.78
C GLU A 77 -17.45 -2.64 3.70
N PHE A 78 -16.52 -1.78 3.27
CA PHE A 78 -15.49 -1.20 4.13
C PHE A 78 -16.12 -0.45 5.31
N GLU A 79 -17.05 0.47 5.00
CA GLU A 79 -17.74 1.26 6.03
C GLU A 79 -18.49 0.36 7.03
N ARG A 80 -19.21 -0.63 6.53
CA ARG A 80 -19.92 -1.60 7.37
C ARG A 80 -18.97 -2.33 8.33
N GLN A 81 -17.85 -2.85 7.82
CA GLN A 81 -16.87 -3.60 8.64
C GLN A 81 -16.16 -2.69 9.66
N LEU A 82 -15.86 -1.45 9.30
CA LEU A 82 -15.31 -0.47 10.22
C LEU A 82 -16.27 -0.18 11.37
N LEU A 83 -17.53 0.15 11.05
CA LEU A 83 -18.54 0.49 12.05
C LEU A 83 -18.92 -0.69 12.97
N SER A 84 -18.86 -1.92 12.45
CA SER A 84 -19.09 -3.13 13.26
C SER A 84 -17.88 -3.57 14.08
N GLY A 85 -16.70 -2.95 13.89
CA GLY A 85 -15.45 -3.36 14.56
C GLY A 85 -14.82 -4.64 13.99
N GLU A 86 -15.30 -5.12 12.83
CA GLU A 86 -14.71 -6.28 12.14
C GLU A 86 -13.38 -5.93 11.44
N LEU A 87 -13.18 -4.66 11.08
CA LEU A 87 -12.01 -4.15 10.36
C LEU A 87 -11.30 -3.08 11.17
N GLU A 88 -10.02 -3.28 11.45
CA GLU A 88 -9.16 -2.23 12.00
C GLU A 88 -8.74 -1.27 10.87
N VAL A 89 -8.75 0.04 11.15
CA VAL A 89 -8.35 1.04 10.16
C VAL A 89 -7.37 2.03 10.75
N GLU A 90 -6.27 2.25 10.04
CA GLU A 90 -5.29 3.30 10.32
C GLU A 90 -5.29 4.29 9.16
N LEU A 91 -5.87 5.47 9.38
CA LEU A 91 -5.85 6.56 8.39
C LEU A 91 -4.60 7.41 8.60
N ILE A 92 -3.86 7.63 7.55
CA ILE A 92 -2.65 8.46 7.55
C ILE A 92 -2.67 9.45 6.40
N PRO A 93 -2.05 10.62 6.54
CA PRO A 93 -1.93 11.58 5.44
C PRO A 93 -1.28 10.92 4.21
N GLN A 94 -1.81 11.19 3.02
CA GLN A 94 -1.36 10.53 1.78
C GLN A 94 0.14 10.71 1.51
N GLY A 95 0.65 11.92 1.71
CA GLY A 95 2.09 12.19 1.59
C GLY A 95 2.92 11.37 2.57
N THR A 96 2.43 11.15 3.79
CA THR A 96 3.06 10.30 4.80
C THR A 96 3.05 8.84 4.35
N LEU A 97 1.93 8.34 3.80
CA LEU A 97 1.85 6.98 3.23
C LEU A 97 2.93 6.78 2.17
N ALA A 98 3.01 7.69 1.19
CA ALA A 98 3.99 7.64 0.11
C ALA A 98 5.44 7.68 0.64
N THR A 99 5.72 8.60 1.59
CA THR A 99 7.07 8.77 2.14
C THR A 99 7.48 7.60 3.01
N ARG A 100 6.56 6.97 3.76
CA ARG A 100 6.84 5.75 4.54
C ARG A 100 7.18 4.56 3.63
N CYS A 101 6.51 4.40 2.47
CA CYS A 101 6.89 3.41 1.46
C CYS A 101 8.29 3.71 0.90
N MET A 102 8.55 4.96 0.52
CA MET A 102 9.85 5.40 0.04
C MET A 102 10.94 5.12 1.07
N ALA A 103 10.72 5.47 2.33
CA ALA A 103 11.67 5.25 3.42
C ALA A 103 12.05 3.78 3.55
N THR A 104 11.08 2.87 3.47
CA THR A 104 11.34 1.43 3.47
C THR A 104 12.24 1.02 2.31
N GLY A 105 11.92 1.46 1.10
CA GLY A 105 12.69 1.12 -0.10
C GLY A 105 14.13 1.64 -0.09
N TYR A 106 14.39 2.74 0.61
CA TYR A 106 15.72 3.32 0.79
C TYR A 106 16.43 2.89 2.10
N GLY A 107 15.82 2.00 2.88
CA GLY A 107 16.41 1.51 4.14
C GLY A 107 16.42 2.55 5.26
N MET A 108 15.56 3.56 5.20
CA MET A 108 15.40 4.56 6.26
C MET A 108 14.34 4.10 7.26
N PRO A 109 14.67 3.88 8.54
CA PRO A 109 13.74 3.31 9.51
C PRO A 109 12.66 4.29 9.97
N VAL A 110 12.91 5.60 9.86
CA VAL A 110 12.01 6.67 10.27
C VAL A 110 12.12 7.86 9.32
N ILE A 111 11.05 8.64 9.28
CA ILE A 111 11.00 9.96 8.65
C ILE A 111 10.42 10.99 9.62
N TYR A 112 10.64 12.25 9.35
CA TYR A 112 9.98 13.36 10.03
C TYR A 112 9.17 14.18 9.03
N THR A 113 7.89 14.42 9.33
CA THR A 113 6.95 15.12 8.47
C THR A 113 6.17 16.17 9.25
N PRO A 114 5.86 17.35 8.69
CA PRO A 114 4.98 18.30 9.34
C PRO A 114 3.49 17.91 9.21
N ALA A 115 3.17 16.94 8.35
CA ALA A 115 1.80 16.50 8.15
C ALA A 115 1.27 15.79 9.41
N GLY A 116 0.10 16.23 9.88
CA GLY A 116 -0.55 15.63 11.04
C GLY A 116 -0.16 16.24 12.39
N VAL A 117 0.82 17.16 12.44
CA VAL A 117 1.16 17.88 13.69
C VAL A 117 -0.06 18.65 14.20
N GLY A 118 -0.36 18.51 15.50
CA GLY A 118 -1.51 19.16 16.14
C GLY A 118 -2.87 18.50 15.84
N THR A 119 -2.89 17.32 15.27
CA THR A 119 -4.10 16.53 15.02
C THR A 119 -4.03 15.18 15.76
N GLU A 120 -5.13 14.43 15.76
CA GLU A 120 -5.20 13.07 16.32
C GLU A 120 -4.13 12.13 15.76
N VAL A 121 -3.66 12.37 14.54
CA VAL A 121 -2.57 11.59 13.90
C VAL A 121 -1.27 11.69 14.70
N ALA A 122 -1.07 12.77 15.47
CA ALA A 122 0.12 13.00 16.27
C ALA A 122 0.09 12.32 17.65
N GLU A 123 -1.06 11.82 18.09
CA GLU A 123 -1.21 11.26 19.42
C GLU A 123 -0.28 10.06 19.65
N GLY A 124 0.49 10.11 20.73
CA GLY A 124 1.45 9.07 21.11
C GLY A 124 2.71 8.99 20.25
N LYS A 125 2.90 9.89 19.28
CA LYS A 125 4.08 9.92 18.42
C LYS A 125 5.11 10.95 18.90
N GLU A 126 6.38 10.66 18.66
CA GLU A 126 7.48 11.60 18.92
C GLU A 126 7.40 12.80 17.99
N THR A 127 7.61 14.00 18.53
CA THR A 127 7.77 15.24 17.73
C THR A 127 9.15 15.84 17.96
N ARG A 128 9.68 16.50 16.93
CA ARG A 128 10.92 17.29 16.99
C ARG A 128 10.78 18.56 16.19
N ARG A 129 11.54 19.59 16.62
CA ARG A 129 11.63 20.85 15.88
C ARG A 129 12.86 20.83 14.99
N PHE A 130 12.67 21.24 13.73
CA PHE A 130 13.74 21.40 12.76
C PHE A 130 13.62 22.77 12.09
N SER A 131 14.77 23.37 11.78
CA SER A 131 14.83 24.59 10.97
C SER A 131 15.05 24.19 9.50
N MET A 132 14.12 24.59 8.64
CA MET A 132 14.22 24.44 7.19
C MET A 132 13.91 25.79 6.53
N TYR A 133 14.77 26.22 5.61
CA TYR A 133 14.64 27.50 4.92
C TYR A 133 14.52 28.71 5.87
N GLY A 134 15.17 28.64 7.05
CA GLY A 134 15.12 29.70 8.06
C GLY A 134 13.87 29.72 8.94
N GLU A 135 12.95 28.80 8.75
CA GLU A 135 11.76 28.64 9.58
C GLU A 135 11.88 27.40 10.48
N GLU A 136 11.64 27.58 11.76
CA GLU A 136 11.59 26.48 12.72
C GLU A 136 10.16 25.95 12.82
N LYS A 137 9.98 24.67 12.50
CA LYS A 137 8.69 23.97 12.54
C LYS A 137 8.77 22.68 13.35
N GLU A 138 7.64 22.27 13.88
CA GLU A 138 7.48 20.96 14.49
C GLU A 138 7.21 19.90 13.44
N TYR A 139 7.79 18.73 13.63
CA TYR A 139 7.67 17.56 12.77
C TYR A 139 7.33 16.35 13.60
N LEU A 140 6.53 15.48 13.04
CA LEU A 140 6.08 14.22 13.58
C LEU A 140 6.98 13.10 13.07
N MET A 141 7.46 12.23 13.97
CA MET A 141 8.20 11.04 13.58
C MET A 141 7.24 9.95 13.10
N GLU A 142 7.50 9.43 11.93
CA GLU A 142 6.78 8.30 11.34
C GLU A 142 7.75 7.15 11.03
N ARG A 143 7.39 5.95 11.43
CA ARG A 143 8.18 4.75 11.13
C ARG A 143 7.96 4.31 9.67
N ALA A 144 9.01 3.85 9.01
CA ALA A 144 8.90 3.16 7.73
C ALA A 144 7.97 1.94 7.86
N PHE A 145 7.36 1.52 6.77
CA PHE A 145 6.53 0.33 6.77
C PHE A 145 7.39 -0.95 6.74
N GLU A 146 6.90 -1.97 7.42
CA GLU A 146 7.38 -3.34 7.24
C GLU A 146 6.29 -4.13 6.52
N SER A 147 6.64 -4.75 5.39
CA SER A 147 5.69 -5.51 4.58
C SER A 147 6.32 -6.79 4.07
N ASP A 148 5.63 -7.91 4.22
CA ASP A 148 6.07 -9.21 3.72
C ASP A 148 6.06 -9.23 2.20
N TYR A 149 5.01 -8.67 1.61
CA TYR A 149 4.85 -8.58 0.16
C TYR A 149 4.43 -7.18 -0.29
N ALA A 150 4.92 -6.78 -1.45
CA ALA A 150 4.35 -5.70 -2.23
C ALA A 150 3.81 -6.28 -3.55
N ILE A 151 2.58 -5.96 -3.90
CA ILE A 151 1.95 -6.38 -5.15
C ILE A 151 1.62 -5.14 -5.94
N VAL A 152 2.24 -4.99 -7.10
CA VAL A 152 2.18 -3.79 -7.92
C VAL A 152 1.75 -4.08 -9.34
N LYS A 153 1.22 -3.08 -10.02
CA LYS A 153 0.89 -3.11 -11.44
C LYS A 153 1.88 -2.26 -12.21
N ALA A 154 2.45 -2.82 -13.28
CA ALA A 154 3.28 -2.08 -14.23
C ALA A 154 2.79 -2.29 -15.66
N TRP A 155 3.20 -1.41 -16.57
CA TRP A 155 2.93 -1.59 -18.00
C TRP A 155 3.83 -2.66 -18.59
N LYS A 156 5.15 -2.51 -18.45
CA LYS A 156 6.14 -3.48 -18.93
C LYS A 156 7.03 -3.94 -17.80
N GLY A 157 7.51 -5.17 -17.92
CA GLY A 157 8.52 -5.71 -17.02
C GLY A 157 9.38 -6.72 -17.75
N ASP A 158 10.63 -6.85 -17.31
CA ASP A 158 11.53 -7.88 -17.79
C ASP A 158 11.79 -8.97 -16.73
N ASN A 159 12.50 -10.01 -17.11
CA ASN A 159 12.82 -11.12 -16.22
C ASN A 159 13.89 -10.80 -15.14
N HIS A 160 14.43 -9.57 -15.13
CA HIS A 160 15.34 -9.05 -14.11
C HIS A 160 14.61 -8.17 -13.08
N GLY A 161 13.31 -7.93 -13.28
CA GLY A 161 12.49 -7.11 -12.37
C GLY A 161 12.54 -5.62 -12.68
N ASN A 162 13.03 -5.19 -13.84
CA ASN A 162 12.89 -3.81 -14.27
C ASN A 162 11.45 -3.55 -14.71
N LEU A 163 10.89 -2.42 -14.26
CA LEU A 163 9.49 -2.09 -14.47
C LEU A 163 9.33 -0.71 -15.13
N ILE A 164 8.45 -0.64 -16.11
CA ILE A 164 8.02 0.62 -16.72
C ILE A 164 6.55 0.83 -16.41
N PHE A 165 6.23 2.01 -15.89
CA PHE A 165 4.88 2.41 -15.54
C PHE A 165 4.35 3.40 -16.59
N ARG A 166 3.02 3.38 -16.84
CA ARG A 166 2.40 4.22 -17.88
C ARG A 166 1.41 5.20 -17.27
N ALA A 167 1.56 6.49 -17.61
CA ALA A 167 0.66 7.56 -17.22
C ALA A 167 0.32 7.54 -15.72
N THR A 168 -0.95 7.75 -15.35
CA THR A 168 -1.42 7.79 -13.97
C THR A 168 -1.33 6.46 -13.23
N SER A 169 -1.19 5.34 -13.94
CA SER A 169 -0.97 4.02 -13.33
C SER A 169 0.38 3.90 -12.63
N ARG A 170 1.30 4.85 -12.83
CA ARG A 170 2.54 4.93 -12.06
C ARG A 170 2.25 5.07 -10.55
N ASN A 171 1.47 6.06 -10.16
CA ASN A 171 1.02 6.39 -8.79
C ASN A 171 1.89 5.80 -7.65
N PHE A 172 1.33 4.99 -6.74
CA PHE A 172 2.05 4.36 -5.63
C PHE A 172 2.90 3.16 -6.02
N ASN A 173 2.70 2.60 -7.22
CA ASN A 173 3.32 1.37 -7.65
C ASN A 173 4.86 1.37 -7.54
N PRO A 174 5.61 2.38 -8.02
CA PRO A 174 7.07 2.37 -7.90
C PRO A 174 7.56 2.40 -6.46
N LEU A 175 6.92 3.17 -5.59
CA LEU A 175 7.31 3.28 -4.19
C LEU A 175 7.07 1.98 -3.43
N MET A 176 5.95 1.33 -3.67
CA MET A 176 5.60 0.04 -3.07
C MET A 176 6.46 -1.10 -3.62
N ALA A 177 6.81 -1.07 -4.91
CA ALA A 177 7.69 -2.06 -5.52
C ALA A 177 9.05 -2.18 -4.81
N MET A 178 9.55 -1.08 -4.25
CA MET A 178 10.80 -1.04 -3.50
C MET A 178 10.65 -1.39 -2.01
N ALA A 179 9.42 -1.43 -1.50
CA ALA A 179 9.16 -1.46 -0.07
C ALA A 179 8.75 -2.85 0.48
N GLY A 180 8.39 -3.79 -0.37
CA GLY A 180 8.10 -5.16 0.05
C GLY A 180 9.36 -5.97 0.29
N LYS A 181 9.34 -6.87 1.26
CA LYS A 181 10.40 -7.88 1.42
C LYS A 181 10.48 -8.78 0.18
N ILE A 182 9.34 -9.09 -0.41
CA ILE A 182 9.19 -9.74 -1.72
C ILE A 182 8.22 -8.89 -2.54
N THR A 183 8.56 -8.63 -3.80
CA THR A 183 7.70 -7.86 -4.71
C THR A 183 7.17 -8.75 -5.82
N ILE A 184 5.85 -8.73 -5.99
CA ILE A 184 5.14 -9.34 -7.11
C ILE A 184 4.71 -8.21 -8.04
N ALA A 185 5.15 -8.26 -9.30
CA ALA A 185 4.77 -7.29 -10.31
C ALA A 185 3.84 -7.93 -11.34
N GLU A 186 2.61 -7.44 -11.43
CA GLU A 186 1.70 -7.76 -12.51
C GLU A 186 1.97 -6.83 -13.69
N VAL A 187 2.36 -7.37 -14.84
CA VAL A 187 2.73 -6.59 -16.00
C VAL A 187 1.79 -6.86 -17.18
N GLU A 188 1.54 -5.85 -18.01
CA GLU A 188 0.74 -6.01 -19.25
C GLU A 188 1.57 -6.66 -20.36
N GLU A 189 2.87 -6.33 -20.41
CA GLU A 189 3.81 -6.87 -21.38
C GLU A 189 5.08 -7.38 -20.68
N LEU A 190 5.45 -8.62 -20.94
CA LEU A 190 6.78 -9.13 -20.60
C LEU A 190 7.72 -8.83 -21.77
N VAL A 191 8.80 -8.13 -21.50
CA VAL A 191 9.76 -7.67 -22.51
C VAL A 191 11.15 -8.23 -22.27
N GLU A 192 12.01 -8.15 -23.28
CA GLU A 192 13.42 -8.48 -23.15
C GLU A 192 14.16 -7.40 -22.35
N LEU A 193 15.27 -7.80 -21.72
CA LEU A 193 16.11 -6.88 -20.95
C LEU A 193 16.61 -5.73 -21.85
N GLY A 194 16.33 -4.50 -21.43
CA GLY A 194 16.79 -3.29 -22.13
C GLY A 194 15.89 -2.81 -23.27
N SER A 195 14.67 -3.35 -23.38
CA SER A 195 13.66 -2.93 -24.40
C SER A 195 12.93 -1.67 -23.99
#